data_afabd1a63820c0ed39b9f2e146264e5c
#
_entry.id   afabd1a63820c0ed39b9f2e146264e5c
#
_cell.length_a   1.000
_cell.length_b   1.000
_cell.length_c   1.000
_cell.angle_alpha   90.00
_cell.angle_beta   90.00
_cell.angle_gamma   90.00
#
_symmetry.space_group_name_H-M   'P 1'
#
loop_
_entity.id
_entity.type
_entity.pdbx_description
1 polymer ?
#
loop_
_entity_poly.entity_id
_entity_poly.type
_entity_poly.pdbx_seq_one_letter_code
_entity_poly.pdbx_strand_id
1 'polypeptide(L)'
;RAAEEASAELDKALAELPNLPAADVPDGADETANREERVVGDKPTFDFTPKEHFNIGEALGLMDFETAARMSGARFVLLSGALAHMERALANFMLDLHTTEHGLIEVNPPALVNDAAMFGTGQLPKFGDDLFRTEDGLWLIPTAEVPLTNIVAGTIVEADTLPRRYAAMTWCFRSEAGAAGKDTRGMIRQHQFEKVELVQLVRPEESDAALEALTGHAEAI
;
A
#
# COMPACT_ATOMS: atom_id res chain seq x y z
N ARG A 1 -2.71 33.51 -21.27
CA ARG A 1 -3.66 32.49 -21.74
C ARG A 1 -2.94 31.39 -22.57
N ALA A 2 -2.35 31.69 -23.76
CA ALA A 2 -1.62 30.69 -24.56
C ALA A 2 -0.42 30.05 -23.82
N ALA A 3 0.32 30.85 -23.03
CA ALA A 3 1.41 30.34 -22.20
C ALA A 3 0.92 29.45 -21.05
N GLU A 4 -0.19 29.79 -20.43
CA GLU A 4 -0.83 29.00 -19.37
C GLU A 4 -1.37 27.67 -19.92
N GLU A 5 -2.01 27.71 -21.10
CA GLU A 5 -2.49 26.50 -21.78
C GLU A 5 -1.32 25.58 -22.14
N ALA A 6 -0.22 26.10 -22.69
CA ALA A 6 0.98 25.32 -23.00
C ALA A 6 1.67 24.75 -21.75
N SER A 7 1.70 25.50 -20.64
CA SER A 7 2.21 25.03 -19.36
C SER A 7 1.38 23.87 -18.82
N ALA A 8 0.05 23.99 -18.85
CA ALA A 8 -0.85 22.96 -18.39
C ALA A 8 -0.74 21.65 -19.23
N GLU A 9 -0.56 21.77 -20.55
CA GLU A 9 -0.31 20.61 -21.42
C GLU A 9 1.05 19.93 -21.09
N LEU A 10 2.07 20.74 -20.87
CA LEU A 10 3.39 20.21 -20.47
C LEU A 10 3.32 19.51 -19.11
N ASP A 11 2.71 20.14 -18.10
CA ASP A 11 2.56 19.56 -16.76
C ASP A 11 1.79 18.23 -16.81
N LYS A 12 0.73 18.17 -17.61
CA LYS A 12 -0.02 16.94 -17.83
C LYS A 12 0.84 15.84 -18.47
N ALA A 13 1.60 16.16 -19.50
CA ALA A 13 2.48 15.20 -20.18
C ALA A 13 3.59 14.70 -19.22
N LEU A 14 4.18 15.60 -18.42
CA LEU A 14 5.21 15.25 -17.44
C LEU A 14 4.66 14.34 -16.32
N ALA A 15 3.42 14.56 -15.88
CA ALA A 15 2.78 13.76 -14.84
C ALA A 15 2.51 12.29 -15.27
N GLU A 16 2.47 12.01 -16.56
CA GLU A 16 2.29 10.66 -17.09
C GLU A 16 3.62 9.89 -17.27
N LEU A 17 4.76 10.59 -17.23
CA LEU A 17 6.07 9.95 -17.38
C LEU A 17 6.43 9.15 -16.11
N PRO A 18 6.96 7.93 -16.27
CA PRO A 18 7.49 7.18 -15.13
C PRO A 18 8.74 7.87 -14.58
N ASN A 19 9.02 7.66 -13.30
CA ASN A 19 10.25 8.13 -12.69
C ASN A 19 11.48 7.45 -13.32
N LEU A 20 12.62 8.12 -13.28
CA LEU A 20 13.89 7.53 -13.72
C LEU A 20 14.31 6.43 -12.73
N PRO A 21 14.57 5.21 -13.23
CA PRO A 21 15.09 4.14 -12.38
C PRO A 21 16.51 4.44 -11.92
N ALA A 22 16.92 3.86 -10.78
CA ALA A 22 18.31 3.87 -10.36
C ALA A 22 19.19 3.07 -11.34
N ALA A 23 20.50 3.37 -11.37
CA ALA A 23 21.42 2.80 -12.35
C ALA A 23 21.64 1.28 -12.26
N ASP A 24 21.30 0.69 -11.11
CA ASP A 24 21.43 -0.74 -10.82
C ASP A 24 20.14 -1.53 -11.11
N VAL A 25 19.05 -0.86 -11.47
CA VAL A 25 17.82 -1.52 -11.89
C VAL A 25 18.03 -2.21 -13.24
N PRO A 26 17.75 -3.53 -13.35
CA PRO A 26 17.93 -4.25 -14.61
C PRO A 26 16.94 -3.78 -15.69
N ASP A 27 17.41 -3.72 -16.93
CA ASP A 27 16.54 -3.51 -18.08
C ASP A 27 15.70 -4.76 -18.35
N GLY A 28 14.38 -4.57 -18.56
CA GLY A 28 13.47 -5.68 -18.85
C GLY A 28 12.11 -5.21 -19.32
N ALA A 29 11.39 -6.11 -20.01
CA ALA A 29 10.05 -5.85 -20.51
C ALA A 29 8.95 -6.06 -19.44
N ASP A 30 9.22 -6.91 -18.48
CA ASP A 30 8.29 -7.31 -17.42
C ASP A 30 9.06 -7.83 -16.18
N GLU A 31 8.29 -8.31 -15.18
CA GLU A 31 8.80 -8.82 -13.91
C GLU A 31 9.75 -10.02 -14.01
N THR A 32 9.83 -10.71 -15.16
CA THR A 32 10.76 -11.83 -15.34
C THR A 32 12.23 -11.39 -15.44
N ALA A 33 12.45 -10.10 -15.68
CA ALA A 33 13.77 -9.48 -15.67
C ALA A 33 14.22 -9.00 -14.29
N ASN A 34 13.36 -9.07 -13.26
CA ASN A 34 13.70 -8.67 -11.91
C ASN A 34 14.85 -9.52 -11.35
N ARG A 35 15.80 -8.84 -10.70
CA ARG A 35 16.88 -9.50 -9.97
C ARG A 35 16.48 -9.66 -8.51
N GLU A 36 16.57 -10.88 -7.97
CA GLU A 36 16.42 -11.11 -6.54
C GLU A 36 17.65 -10.55 -5.80
N GLU A 37 17.44 -9.56 -4.94
CA GLU A 37 18.54 -8.94 -4.19
C GLU A 37 18.96 -9.76 -2.99
N ARG A 38 17.98 -10.30 -2.23
CA ARG A 38 18.23 -11.18 -1.10
C ARG A 38 17.01 -12.02 -0.74
N VAL A 39 17.23 -13.09 -0.01
CA VAL A 39 16.20 -13.89 0.66
C VAL A 39 16.47 -13.87 2.15
N VAL A 40 15.44 -13.56 2.94
CA VAL A 40 15.53 -13.54 4.40
C VAL A 40 14.67 -14.66 4.97
N GLY A 41 15.29 -15.51 5.83
CA GLY A 41 14.66 -16.68 6.40
C GLY A 41 14.64 -17.90 5.46
N ASP A 42 14.21 -19.02 6.00
CA ASP A 42 14.11 -20.30 5.30
C ASP A 42 12.66 -20.64 4.99
N LYS A 43 12.40 -21.05 3.76
CA LYS A 43 11.08 -21.55 3.39
C LYS A 43 10.80 -22.87 4.12
N PRO A 44 9.72 -22.97 4.93
CA PRO A 44 9.42 -24.18 5.66
C PRO A 44 9.11 -25.36 4.71
N THR A 45 9.58 -26.53 5.07
CA THR A 45 9.24 -27.78 4.40
C THR A 45 8.20 -28.53 5.21
N PHE A 46 7.19 -29.07 4.53
CA PHE A 46 6.11 -29.82 5.16
C PHE A 46 6.16 -31.29 4.73
N ASP A 47 5.83 -32.20 5.61
CA ASP A 47 5.64 -33.63 5.35
C ASP A 47 4.23 -33.97 4.82
N PHE A 48 3.41 -32.93 4.59
CA PHE A 48 2.07 -33.01 4.03
C PHE A 48 1.90 -31.98 2.91
N THR A 49 0.87 -32.13 2.08
CA THR A 49 0.50 -31.14 1.07
C THR A 49 -0.24 -29.98 1.74
N PRO A 50 0.33 -28.77 1.80
CA PRO A 50 -0.33 -27.60 2.39
C PRO A 50 -1.56 -27.20 1.57
N LYS A 51 -2.62 -26.80 2.28
CA LYS A 51 -3.84 -26.30 1.67
C LYS A 51 -3.75 -24.79 1.49
N GLU A 52 -4.46 -24.29 0.49
CA GLU A 52 -4.65 -22.85 0.30
C GLU A 52 -5.37 -22.23 1.51
N HIS A 53 -5.04 -20.97 1.83
CA HIS A 53 -5.61 -20.25 2.99
C HIS A 53 -7.14 -20.22 2.99
N PHE A 54 -7.75 -20.00 1.83
CA PHE A 54 -9.20 -19.99 1.70
C PHE A 54 -9.85 -21.35 1.96
N ASN A 55 -9.21 -22.46 1.54
CA ASN A 55 -9.71 -23.79 1.86
C ASN A 55 -9.67 -24.07 3.36
N ILE A 56 -8.66 -23.57 4.05
CA ILE A 56 -8.53 -23.70 5.53
C ILE A 56 -9.60 -22.85 6.20
N GLY A 57 -9.75 -21.57 5.81
CA GLY A 57 -10.69 -20.64 6.40
C GLY A 57 -12.15 -21.07 6.22
N GLU A 58 -12.52 -21.55 5.03
CA GLU A 58 -13.86 -22.08 4.74
C GLU A 58 -14.13 -23.37 5.53
N ALA A 59 -13.17 -24.30 5.60
CA ALA A 59 -13.32 -25.53 6.36
C ALA A 59 -13.50 -25.29 7.86
N LEU A 60 -12.93 -24.22 8.40
CA LEU A 60 -13.16 -23.79 9.78
C LEU A 60 -14.51 -23.07 9.98
N GLY A 61 -15.20 -22.69 8.91
CA GLY A 61 -16.43 -21.88 8.98
C GLY A 61 -16.20 -20.46 9.45
N LEU A 62 -14.97 -19.93 9.29
CA LEU A 62 -14.56 -18.60 9.79
C LEU A 62 -14.23 -17.61 8.67
N MET A 63 -14.25 -18.06 7.41
CA MET A 63 -14.01 -17.26 6.22
C MET A 63 -15.15 -17.52 5.23
N ASP A 64 -15.87 -16.47 4.82
CA ASP A 64 -17.08 -16.59 4.00
C ASP A 64 -17.06 -15.59 2.86
N PHE A 65 -16.74 -16.07 1.68
CA PHE A 65 -16.71 -15.27 0.44
C PHE A 65 -18.11 -15.13 -0.17
N GLU A 66 -19.00 -16.12 0.01
CA GLU A 66 -20.33 -16.08 -0.56
C GLU A 66 -21.20 -15.00 0.11
N THR A 67 -21.18 -14.94 1.44
CA THR A 67 -21.88 -13.89 2.17
C THR A 67 -21.31 -12.51 1.86
N ALA A 68 -19.99 -12.36 1.79
CA ALA A 68 -19.37 -11.11 1.38
C ALA A 68 -19.78 -10.68 -0.03
N ALA A 69 -19.82 -11.63 -0.98
CA ALA A 69 -20.24 -11.37 -2.36
C ALA A 69 -21.70 -10.92 -2.47
N ARG A 70 -22.59 -11.43 -1.62
CA ARG A 70 -24.01 -10.97 -1.58
C ARG A 70 -24.14 -9.53 -1.10
N MET A 71 -23.21 -9.05 -0.26
CA MET A 71 -23.22 -7.68 0.27
C MET A 71 -22.51 -6.69 -0.65
N SER A 72 -21.36 -7.10 -1.20
CA SER A 72 -20.41 -6.16 -1.82
C SER A 72 -19.88 -6.60 -3.18
N GLY A 73 -20.24 -7.79 -3.65
CA GLY A 73 -19.70 -8.35 -4.90
C GLY A 73 -18.44 -9.19 -4.69
N ALA A 74 -17.73 -9.46 -5.78
CA ALA A 74 -16.50 -10.24 -5.76
C ALA A 74 -15.34 -9.47 -5.06
N ARG A 75 -14.26 -10.18 -4.68
CA ARG A 75 -13.06 -9.63 -4.07
C ARG A 75 -13.28 -8.97 -2.70
N PHE A 76 -14.28 -9.44 -1.97
CA PHE A 76 -14.50 -9.17 -0.55
C PHE A 76 -14.53 -10.48 0.23
N VAL A 77 -14.21 -10.42 1.50
CA VAL A 77 -14.26 -11.56 2.42
C VAL A 77 -14.95 -11.15 3.71
N LEU A 78 -15.68 -12.07 4.30
CA LEU A 78 -16.18 -11.95 5.67
C LEU A 78 -15.37 -12.88 6.57
N LEU A 79 -14.59 -12.32 7.45
CA LEU A 79 -13.90 -13.06 8.51
C LEU A 79 -14.73 -13.02 9.79
N SER A 80 -14.73 -14.12 10.53
CA SER A 80 -15.48 -14.20 11.79
C SER A 80 -14.68 -14.91 12.88
N GLY A 81 -15.11 -14.71 14.12
CA GLY A 81 -14.56 -15.40 15.30
C GLY A 81 -13.04 -15.27 15.41
N ALA A 82 -12.35 -16.42 15.46
CA ALA A 82 -10.91 -16.47 15.66
C ALA A 82 -10.11 -15.85 14.51
N LEU A 83 -10.57 -15.93 13.25
CA LEU A 83 -9.87 -15.30 12.11
C LEU A 83 -9.96 -13.78 12.15
N ALA A 84 -11.12 -13.21 12.45
CA ALA A 84 -11.25 -11.76 12.63
C ALA A 84 -10.40 -11.25 13.82
N HIS A 85 -10.31 -12.05 14.90
CA HIS A 85 -9.43 -11.73 16.02
C HIS A 85 -7.96 -11.79 15.63
N MET A 86 -7.56 -12.79 14.83
CA MET A 86 -6.19 -12.95 14.36
C MET A 86 -5.76 -11.81 13.43
N GLU A 87 -6.62 -11.39 12.48
CA GLU A 87 -6.37 -10.23 11.60
C GLU A 87 -6.05 -8.98 12.43
N ARG A 88 -6.93 -8.63 13.37
CA ARG A 88 -6.72 -7.50 14.27
C ARG A 88 -5.46 -7.67 15.15
N ALA A 89 -5.18 -8.87 15.63
CA ALA A 89 -3.99 -9.15 16.44
C ALA A 89 -2.69 -8.96 15.64
N LEU A 90 -2.67 -9.41 14.37
CA LEU A 90 -1.54 -9.19 13.47
C LEU A 90 -1.34 -7.71 13.16
N ALA A 91 -2.41 -6.98 12.87
CA ALA A 91 -2.33 -5.53 12.62
C ALA A 91 -1.77 -4.78 13.84
N ASN A 92 -2.26 -5.08 15.04
CA ASN A 92 -1.74 -4.49 16.28
C ASN A 92 -0.27 -4.88 16.53
N PHE A 93 0.09 -6.14 16.34
CA PHE A 93 1.47 -6.60 16.48
C PHE A 93 2.43 -5.84 15.57
N MET A 94 2.09 -5.69 14.29
CA MET A 94 2.91 -4.95 13.32
C MET A 94 3.05 -3.48 13.74
N LEU A 95 1.94 -2.82 14.11
CA LEU A 95 1.95 -1.42 14.49
C LEU A 95 2.72 -1.19 15.80
N ASP A 96 2.51 -2.02 16.81
CA ASP A 96 3.21 -1.96 18.09
C ASP A 96 4.72 -2.15 17.91
N LEU A 97 5.14 -3.14 17.10
CA LEU A 97 6.55 -3.38 16.81
C LEU A 97 7.20 -2.14 16.19
N HIS A 98 6.58 -1.55 15.19
CA HIS A 98 7.14 -0.38 14.52
C HIS A 98 7.18 0.87 15.39
N THR A 99 6.24 1.05 16.29
CA THR A 99 6.18 2.20 17.18
C THR A 99 7.04 2.05 18.43
N THR A 100 7.19 0.83 18.96
CA THR A 100 7.98 0.59 20.19
C THR A 100 9.45 0.27 19.92
N GLU A 101 9.74 -0.54 18.89
CA GLU A 101 11.10 -1.01 18.61
C GLU A 101 11.80 -0.18 17.51
N HIS A 102 11.07 0.22 16.49
CA HIS A 102 11.66 0.92 15.33
C HIS A 102 11.54 2.44 15.43
N GLY A 103 10.89 2.98 16.47
CA GLY A 103 10.82 4.42 16.77
C GLY A 103 10.00 5.23 15.74
N LEU A 104 9.01 4.62 15.09
CA LEU A 104 8.07 5.35 14.26
C LEU A 104 6.96 5.94 15.13
N ILE A 105 6.38 7.05 14.67
CA ILE A 105 5.24 7.70 15.32
C ILE A 105 3.96 7.13 14.70
N GLU A 106 3.07 6.60 15.53
CA GLU A 106 1.75 6.19 15.08
C GLU A 106 0.92 7.40 14.66
N VAL A 107 0.29 7.28 13.48
CA VAL A 107 -0.62 8.30 12.93
C VAL A 107 -1.92 7.61 12.52
N ASN A 108 -3.06 8.21 12.87
CA ASN A 108 -4.37 7.80 12.38
C ASN A 108 -4.87 8.84 11.36
N PRO A 109 -4.57 8.67 10.06
CA PRO A 109 -4.87 9.66 9.04
C PRO A 109 -6.30 9.52 8.50
N PRO A 110 -6.83 10.55 7.80
CA PRO A 110 -8.06 10.44 7.04
C PRO A 110 -7.98 9.34 5.97
N ALA A 111 -9.04 8.54 5.84
CA ALA A 111 -9.18 7.55 4.78
C ALA A 111 -9.83 8.09 3.49
N LEU A 112 -10.39 9.30 3.55
CA LEU A 112 -10.93 10.04 2.42
C LEU A 112 -10.04 11.26 2.15
N VAL A 113 -9.57 11.40 0.93
CA VAL A 113 -8.63 12.47 0.53
C VAL A 113 -9.09 13.15 -0.76
N ASN A 114 -8.60 14.36 -1.02
CA ASN A 114 -8.87 15.11 -2.23
C ASN A 114 -7.93 14.76 -3.39
N ASP A 115 -8.21 15.29 -4.58
CA ASP A 115 -7.40 15.11 -5.79
C ASP A 115 -5.92 15.49 -5.57
N ALA A 116 -5.66 16.58 -4.84
CA ALA A 116 -4.31 17.07 -4.60
C ALA A 116 -3.45 16.07 -3.80
N ALA A 117 -4.03 15.39 -2.83
CA ALA A 117 -3.34 14.37 -2.05
C ALA A 117 -3.03 13.12 -2.90
N MET A 118 -3.96 12.68 -3.76
CA MET A 118 -3.74 11.57 -4.68
C MET A 118 -2.67 11.91 -5.74
N PHE A 119 -2.65 13.16 -6.19
CA PHE A 119 -1.64 13.64 -7.14
C PHE A 119 -0.26 13.73 -6.48
N GLY A 120 -0.21 14.13 -5.21
CA GLY A 120 1.03 14.30 -4.44
C GLY A 120 1.85 13.01 -4.26
N THR A 121 1.21 11.85 -4.39
CA THR A 121 1.86 10.53 -4.32
C THR A 121 1.82 9.76 -5.66
N GLY A 122 1.47 10.43 -6.77
CA GLY A 122 1.47 9.86 -8.11
C GLY A 122 0.38 8.82 -8.39
N GLN A 123 -0.65 8.73 -7.54
CA GLN A 123 -1.83 7.89 -7.81
C GLN A 123 -2.64 8.47 -8.98
N LEU A 124 -2.75 9.79 -9.05
CA LEU A 124 -3.32 10.50 -10.17
C LEU A 124 -2.21 11.19 -10.99
N PRO A 125 -2.40 11.33 -12.31
CA PRO A 125 -3.57 10.94 -13.10
C PRO A 125 -3.57 9.46 -13.50
N LYS A 126 -2.46 8.75 -13.40
CA LYS A 126 -2.17 7.47 -14.07
C LYS A 126 -3.05 6.32 -13.60
N PHE A 127 -3.34 6.23 -12.30
CA PHE A 127 -4.02 5.09 -11.68
C PHE A 127 -5.46 5.40 -11.24
N GLY A 128 -6.09 6.43 -11.83
CA GLY A 128 -7.45 6.84 -11.48
C GLY A 128 -8.49 5.71 -11.57
N ASP A 129 -8.36 4.82 -12.55
CA ASP A 129 -9.27 3.68 -12.74
C ASP A 129 -9.13 2.60 -11.64
N ASP A 130 -7.99 2.57 -10.95
CA ASP A 130 -7.74 1.65 -9.84
C ASP A 130 -8.24 2.19 -8.48
N LEU A 131 -8.86 3.38 -8.46
CA LEU A 131 -9.31 4.04 -7.25
C LEU A 131 -10.83 4.06 -7.12
N PHE A 132 -11.32 4.03 -5.87
CA PHE A 132 -12.72 4.34 -5.56
C PHE A 132 -12.89 5.83 -5.27
N ARG A 133 -13.95 6.42 -5.82
CA ARG A 133 -14.29 7.83 -5.63
C ARG A 133 -15.72 7.97 -5.11
N THR A 134 -15.91 8.92 -4.20
CA THR A 134 -17.24 9.30 -3.71
C THR A 134 -17.93 10.27 -4.66
N GLU A 135 -19.25 10.38 -4.59
CA GLU A 135 -20.03 11.29 -5.44
C GLU A 135 -19.69 12.76 -5.21
N ASP A 136 -19.28 13.12 -3.98
CA ASP A 136 -18.84 14.47 -3.61
C ASP A 136 -17.37 14.77 -3.95
N GLY A 137 -16.69 13.82 -4.62
CA GLY A 137 -15.39 14.04 -5.23
C GLY A 137 -14.18 13.70 -4.37
N LEU A 138 -14.36 13.05 -3.21
CA LEU A 138 -13.25 12.50 -2.43
C LEU A 138 -12.87 11.10 -2.93
N TRP A 139 -11.64 10.70 -2.63
CA TRP A 139 -11.10 9.38 -2.95
C TRP A 139 -10.92 8.56 -1.69
N LEU A 140 -11.26 7.27 -1.75
CA LEU A 140 -10.87 6.31 -0.73
C LEU A 140 -9.39 5.96 -0.93
N ILE A 141 -8.58 6.03 0.13
CA ILE A 141 -7.14 5.78 0.02
C ILE A 141 -6.83 4.34 -0.40
N PRO A 142 -5.95 4.11 -1.38
CA PRO A 142 -5.44 2.78 -1.72
C PRO A 142 -4.33 2.31 -0.78
N THR A 143 -3.78 3.23 0.02
CA THR A 143 -2.67 3.06 0.94
C THR A 143 -2.57 4.27 1.87
N ALA A 144 -2.14 4.07 3.12
CA ALA A 144 -1.86 5.17 4.04
C ALA A 144 -0.65 6.03 3.61
N GLU A 145 0.16 5.57 2.66
CA GLU A 145 1.20 6.39 2.03
C GLU A 145 0.65 7.74 1.56
N VAL A 146 -0.55 7.75 0.95
CA VAL A 146 -1.17 8.97 0.45
C VAL A 146 -1.31 10.03 1.53
N PRO A 147 -2.08 9.83 2.61
CA PRO A 147 -2.20 10.85 3.64
C PRO A 147 -0.91 11.08 4.42
N LEU A 148 -0.08 10.05 4.69
CA LEU A 148 1.14 10.20 5.47
C LEU A 148 2.18 11.07 4.76
N THR A 149 2.39 10.86 3.46
CA THR A 149 3.32 11.66 2.66
C THR A 149 2.83 13.11 2.53
N ASN A 150 1.51 13.30 2.43
CA ASN A 150 0.92 14.63 2.31
C ASN A 150 0.86 15.43 3.63
N ILE A 151 1.29 14.88 4.78
CA ILE A 151 1.42 15.64 6.04
C ILE A 151 2.26 16.91 5.83
N VAL A 152 3.23 16.88 4.94
CA VAL A 152 4.14 18.01 4.66
C VAL A 152 3.90 18.65 3.28
N ALA A 153 2.87 18.23 2.55
CA ALA A 153 2.58 18.78 1.23
C ALA A 153 2.37 20.29 1.29
N GLY A 154 3.04 21.04 0.39
CA GLY A 154 2.94 22.49 0.32
C GLY A 154 3.55 23.25 1.52
N THR A 155 4.34 22.56 2.37
CA THR A 155 5.00 23.19 3.51
C THR A 155 6.52 23.17 3.36
N ILE A 156 7.18 24.13 4.00
CA ILE A 156 8.64 24.14 4.19
C ILE A 156 8.90 23.45 5.54
N VAL A 157 9.66 22.36 5.51
CA VAL A 157 10.02 21.60 6.72
C VAL A 157 11.39 22.04 7.19
N GLU A 158 11.49 22.40 8.49
CA GLU A 158 12.76 22.73 9.10
C GLU A 158 13.70 21.51 9.12
N ALA A 159 14.94 21.70 8.69
CA ALA A 159 15.89 20.64 8.48
C ALA A 159 16.26 19.85 9.76
N ASP A 160 16.19 20.48 10.93
CA ASP A 160 16.45 19.87 12.24
C ASP A 160 15.28 19.01 12.76
N THR A 161 14.11 19.07 12.09
CA THR A 161 12.96 18.21 12.39
C THR A 161 12.96 16.90 11.61
N LEU A 162 13.97 16.68 10.76
CA LEU A 162 14.17 15.43 10.02
C LEU A 162 15.17 14.52 10.75
N PRO A 163 15.04 13.20 10.62
CA PRO A 163 13.99 12.47 9.91
C PRO A 163 12.65 12.46 10.66
N ARG A 164 11.54 12.48 9.93
CA ARG A 164 10.21 12.17 10.47
C ARG A 164 9.79 10.78 10.03
N ARG A 165 9.34 9.97 10.97
CA ARG A 165 9.02 8.56 10.72
C ARG A 165 7.62 8.26 11.22
N TYR A 166 6.77 7.75 10.33
CA TYR A 166 5.37 7.51 10.61
C TYR A 166 4.98 6.04 10.33
N ALA A 167 4.11 5.51 11.17
CA ALA A 167 3.43 4.25 10.95
C ALA A 167 1.91 4.47 11.05
N ALA A 168 1.15 3.81 10.19
CA ALA A 168 -0.31 3.86 10.25
C ALA A 168 -0.92 2.51 9.86
N MET A 169 -1.97 2.09 10.56
CA MET A 169 -2.82 0.97 10.17
C MET A 169 -4.12 1.55 9.63
N THR A 170 -4.44 1.25 8.38
CA THR A 170 -5.65 1.75 7.73
C THR A 170 -6.32 0.70 6.87
N TRP A 171 -7.63 0.86 6.66
CA TRP A 171 -8.28 0.29 5.51
C TRP A 171 -7.72 0.90 4.24
N CYS A 172 -7.51 0.04 3.23
CA CYS A 172 -7.06 0.41 1.90
C CYS A 172 -8.07 -0.10 0.87
N PHE A 173 -8.30 0.69 -0.18
CA PHE A 173 -9.34 0.44 -1.16
C PHE A 173 -8.77 0.50 -2.58
N ARG A 174 -8.95 -0.57 -3.38
CA ARG A 174 -8.47 -0.66 -4.76
C ARG A 174 -9.53 -1.26 -5.66
N SER A 175 -9.86 -0.63 -6.78
CA SER A 175 -10.82 -1.19 -7.74
C SER A 175 -10.27 -2.36 -8.54
N GLU A 176 -8.94 -2.55 -8.54
CA GLU A 176 -8.26 -3.66 -9.22
C GLU A 176 -8.63 -3.78 -10.71
N ALA A 177 -8.80 -2.64 -11.39
CA ALA A 177 -9.28 -2.57 -12.77
C ALA A 177 -8.39 -3.35 -13.75
N GLY A 178 -7.06 -3.32 -13.54
CA GLY A 178 -6.07 -4.04 -14.35
C GLY A 178 -5.92 -5.53 -14.02
N ALA A 179 -6.61 -6.06 -13.01
CA ALA A 179 -6.41 -7.41 -12.48
C ALA A 179 -7.52 -8.41 -12.87
N ALA A 180 -8.23 -8.16 -13.95
CA ALA A 180 -9.31 -9.05 -14.42
C ALA A 180 -8.76 -10.48 -14.67
N GLY A 181 -9.38 -11.47 -13.99
CA GLY A 181 -8.99 -12.87 -14.11
C GLY A 181 -7.75 -13.31 -13.32
N LYS A 182 -7.04 -12.39 -12.65
CA LYS A 182 -5.88 -12.72 -11.80
C LYS A 182 -6.32 -12.85 -10.33
N ASP A 183 -5.75 -13.83 -9.62
CA ASP A 183 -5.93 -14.05 -8.18
C ASP A 183 -7.41 -13.95 -7.74
N THR A 184 -8.30 -14.65 -8.46
CA THR A 184 -9.75 -14.54 -8.27
C THR A 184 -10.27 -15.30 -7.05
N ARG A 185 -9.43 -16.10 -6.40
CA ARG A 185 -9.78 -16.88 -5.20
C ARG A 185 -8.95 -16.43 -4.00
N GLY A 186 -9.58 -16.50 -2.82
CA GLY A 186 -8.92 -16.16 -1.56
C GLY A 186 -8.75 -14.66 -1.33
N MET A 187 -7.82 -14.31 -0.45
CA MET A 187 -7.59 -12.95 0.04
C MET A 187 -6.37 -12.25 -0.59
N ILE A 188 -5.78 -12.82 -1.65
CA ILE A 188 -4.53 -12.27 -2.23
C ILE A 188 -4.80 -10.90 -2.88
N ARG A 189 -5.99 -10.72 -3.48
CA ARG A 189 -6.34 -9.50 -4.19
C ARG A 189 -7.77 -9.09 -3.89
N GLN A 190 -7.93 -8.04 -3.09
CA GLN A 190 -9.21 -7.59 -2.57
C GLN A 190 -9.45 -6.11 -2.86
N HIS A 191 -10.74 -5.71 -2.97
CA HIS A 191 -11.15 -4.31 -3.10
C HIS A 191 -10.98 -3.52 -1.80
N GLN A 192 -11.01 -4.21 -0.66
CA GLN A 192 -10.84 -3.66 0.68
C GLN A 192 -9.95 -4.58 1.51
N PHE A 193 -8.91 -4.04 2.13
CA PHE A 193 -7.99 -4.77 3.00
C PHE A 193 -7.34 -3.82 4.02
N GLU A 194 -6.79 -4.37 5.09
CA GLU A 194 -6.02 -3.61 6.06
C GLU A 194 -4.52 -3.65 5.72
N LYS A 195 -3.83 -2.53 5.98
CA LYS A 195 -2.38 -2.43 5.78
C LYS A 195 -1.74 -1.57 6.87
N VAL A 196 -0.65 -2.07 7.43
CA VAL A 196 0.27 -1.27 8.23
C VAL A 196 1.31 -0.67 7.28
N GLU A 197 1.34 0.66 7.20
CA GLU A 197 2.18 1.43 6.29
C GLU A 197 3.26 2.14 7.05
N LEU A 198 4.46 2.21 6.48
CA LEU A 198 5.60 2.94 7.03
C LEU A 198 6.03 4.02 6.05
N VAL A 199 6.18 5.27 6.52
CA VAL A 199 6.66 6.40 5.72
C VAL A 199 7.75 7.12 6.48
N GLN A 200 8.85 7.45 5.78
CA GLN A 200 9.91 8.30 6.32
C GLN A 200 10.10 9.53 5.45
N LEU A 201 10.19 10.68 6.09
CA LEU A 201 10.59 11.94 5.47
C LEU A 201 12.04 12.21 5.91
N VAL A 202 12.94 12.17 4.96
CA VAL A 202 14.39 12.26 5.18
C VAL A 202 15.01 13.31 4.27
N ARG A 203 16.26 13.64 4.50
CA ARG A 203 17.04 14.44 3.54
C ARG A 203 17.34 13.61 2.29
N PRO A 204 17.46 14.22 1.08
CA PRO A 204 17.72 13.49 -0.15
C PRO A 204 18.92 12.54 -0.08
N GLU A 205 20.00 12.97 0.57
CA GLU A 205 21.23 12.20 0.76
C GLU A 205 21.10 10.99 1.69
N GLU A 206 20.01 10.92 2.47
CA GLU A 206 19.70 9.82 3.40
C GLU A 206 18.69 8.81 2.81
N SER A 207 18.19 9.06 1.60
CA SER A 207 17.06 8.30 1.02
C SER A 207 17.37 6.81 0.88
N ASP A 208 18.55 6.44 0.37
CA ASP A 208 18.91 5.04 0.17
C ASP A 208 19.04 4.29 1.51
N ALA A 209 19.67 4.92 2.50
CA ALA A 209 19.80 4.35 3.84
C ALA A 209 18.45 4.21 4.54
N ALA A 210 17.54 5.17 4.32
CA ALA A 210 16.19 5.12 4.86
C ALA A 210 15.35 4.02 4.21
N LEU A 211 15.48 3.80 2.89
CA LEU A 211 14.82 2.71 2.18
C LEU A 211 15.28 1.34 2.72
N GLU A 212 16.59 1.17 2.91
CA GLU A 212 17.15 -0.07 3.46
C GLU A 212 16.67 -0.31 4.91
N ALA A 213 16.59 0.73 5.72
CA ALA A 213 16.04 0.62 7.07
C ALA A 213 14.56 0.23 7.06
N LEU A 214 13.73 0.82 6.18
CA LEU A 214 12.32 0.42 6.03
C LEU A 214 12.17 -1.02 5.58
N THR A 215 13.02 -1.48 4.65
CA THR A 215 13.06 -2.87 4.22
C THR A 215 13.36 -3.80 5.40
N GLY A 216 14.37 -3.48 6.22
CA GLY A 216 14.69 -4.23 7.43
C GLY A 216 13.55 -4.23 8.46
N HIS A 217 12.80 -3.14 8.59
CA HIS A 217 11.61 -3.09 9.45
C HIS A 217 10.50 -4.03 8.95
N ALA A 218 10.30 -4.13 7.63
CA ALA A 218 9.34 -5.06 7.03
C ALA A 218 9.80 -6.53 7.19
N GLU A 219 11.10 -6.80 7.07
CA GLU A 219 11.68 -8.14 7.28
C GLU A 219 11.57 -8.64 8.72
N ALA A 220 11.41 -7.72 9.68
CA ALA A 220 11.25 -8.06 11.11
C ALA A 220 9.86 -8.60 11.47
N ILE A 221 8.85 -8.45 10.57
CA ILE A 221 7.49 -9.00 10.71
C ILE A 221 7.43 -10.46 10.26
#